data_52564c6ff15252f444150f965faaff42
#
_entry.id   52564c6ff15252f444150f965faaff42
#
_cell.length_a   1.000
_cell.length_b   1.000
_cell.length_c   1.000
_cell.angle_alpha   90.00
_cell.angle_beta   90.00
_cell.angle_gamma   90.00
#
_symmetry.space_group_name_H-M   'P 1'
#
loop_
_entity.id
_entity.type
_entity.pdbx_description
1 polymer ?
#
loop_
_entity_poly.entity_id
_entity_poly.type
_entity_poly.pdbx_seq_one_letter_code
_entity_poly.pdbx_strand_id
1 'polypeptide(L)'
;VTTTIHGKGTFAHPSVFEIENRIDLYSDFYMMLTEHFGPPTVVNDWLGETEPSELYIENFGNTRKPISTGWLYIAEERPRIYGLFEICPDFVTREITGVENITSLPQLSLKYMNAPIDYCSMTARMGKSARAAQRLGLEQDVDQPLMYWEEKIYDIDDHLVAVGEVFIHPSNMELSVVTRFNV
;
A
#
# COMPACT_ATOMS: atom_id res chain seq x y z
N VAL A 1 10.17 -1.89 18.10
CA VAL A 1 9.51 -2.25 19.37
C VAL A 1 10.49 -1.98 20.50
N THR A 2 10.11 -1.13 21.44
CA THR A 2 10.93 -0.80 22.61
C THR A 2 10.22 -1.28 23.87
N THR A 3 11.00 -1.66 24.89
CA THR A 3 10.51 -1.93 26.23
C THR A 3 11.00 -0.85 27.16
N THR A 4 10.08 -0.18 27.86
CA THR A 4 10.44 0.73 28.95
C THR A 4 10.33 -0.03 30.25
N ILE A 5 11.45 -0.09 31.00
CA ILE A 5 11.51 -0.66 32.34
C ILE A 5 11.69 0.49 33.32
N HIS A 6 10.76 0.63 34.26
CA HIS A 6 10.81 1.71 35.23
C HIS A 6 12.14 1.68 36.02
N GLY A 7 12.83 2.81 36.01
CA GLY A 7 14.16 2.95 36.67
C GLY A 7 15.35 2.39 35.86
N LYS A 8 15.14 1.75 34.71
CA LYS A 8 16.21 1.19 33.85
C LYS A 8 16.30 1.78 32.47
N GLY A 9 15.29 2.51 32.02
CA GLY A 9 15.26 3.15 30.70
C GLY A 9 14.45 2.38 29.65
N THR A 10 14.55 2.84 28.40
CA THR A 10 13.88 2.23 27.24
C THR A 10 14.90 1.45 26.42
N PHE A 11 14.62 0.19 26.17
CA PHE A 11 15.50 -0.74 25.46
C PHE A 11 14.84 -1.19 24.17
N ALA A 12 15.60 -1.20 23.06
CA ALA A 12 15.18 -1.85 21.82
C ALA A 12 15.35 -3.37 21.97
N HIS A 13 14.36 -4.14 21.51
CA HIS A 13 14.46 -5.58 21.49
C HIS A 13 15.44 -6.06 20.42
N PRO A 14 16.40 -6.98 20.73
CA PRO A 14 17.34 -7.49 19.71
C PRO A 14 16.65 -8.07 18.48
N SER A 15 15.55 -8.80 18.68
CA SER A 15 14.75 -9.38 17.58
C SER A 15 14.21 -8.35 16.57
N VAL A 16 14.17 -7.07 16.92
CA VAL A 16 13.77 -6.00 16.02
C VAL A 16 14.79 -5.79 14.89
N PHE A 17 16.06 -6.10 15.16
CA PHE A 17 17.16 -5.93 14.22
C PHE A 17 17.45 -7.19 13.38
N GLU A 18 16.83 -8.31 13.73
CA GLU A 18 17.08 -9.61 13.08
C GLU A 18 15.99 -10.00 12.07
N ILE A 19 14.88 -9.24 12.02
CA ILE A 19 13.75 -9.53 11.16
C ILE A 19 13.77 -8.59 9.96
N GLU A 20 13.98 -9.17 8.80
CA GLU A 20 13.86 -8.50 7.51
C GLU A 20 12.38 -8.30 7.12
N ASN A 21 12.10 -7.37 6.23
CA ASN A 21 10.77 -7.14 5.64
C ASN A 21 9.64 -6.83 6.64
N ARG A 22 9.92 -6.03 7.64
CA ARG A 22 8.91 -5.58 8.61
C ARG A 22 8.01 -4.50 8.00
N ILE A 23 6.76 -4.87 7.72
CA ILE A 23 5.77 -3.95 7.14
C ILE A 23 5.34 -2.82 8.07
N ASP A 24 5.51 -3.01 9.38
CA ASP A 24 5.16 -2.02 10.39
C ASP A 24 6.23 -0.93 10.61
N LEU A 25 7.36 -1.01 9.90
CA LEU A 25 8.45 -0.03 9.98
C LEU A 25 8.55 0.88 8.76
N TYR A 26 7.92 0.53 7.65
CA TYR A 26 8.07 1.26 6.41
C TYR A 26 6.91 2.22 6.17
N SER A 27 7.25 3.42 5.75
CA SER A 27 6.27 4.45 5.41
C SER A 27 5.60 4.22 4.06
N ASP A 28 6.25 3.46 3.18
CA ASP A 28 5.71 3.05 1.87
C ASP A 28 6.50 1.88 1.26
N PHE A 29 5.96 1.31 0.18
CA PHE A 29 6.56 0.18 -0.53
C PHE A 29 7.88 0.52 -1.22
N TYR A 30 8.06 1.77 -1.63
CA TYR A 30 9.31 2.21 -2.22
C TYR A 30 10.46 2.07 -1.24
N MET A 31 10.26 2.55 -0.01
CA MET A 31 11.25 2.43 1.07
C MET A 31 11.55 0.97 1.40
N MET A 32 10.50 0.17 1.58
CA MET A 32 10.65 -1.26 1.87
C MET A 32 11.47 -2.00 0.82
N LEU A 33 11.16 -1.79 -0.47
CA LEU A 33 11.90 -2.43 -1.55
C LEU A 33 13.32 -1.90 -1.68
N THR A 34 13.53 -0.59 -1.41
CA THR A 34 14.86 0.03 -1.49
C THR A 34 15.85 -0.61 -0.51
N GLU A 35 15.41 -0.92 0.69
CA GLU A 35 16.28 -1.54 1.71
C GLU A 35 16.68 -2.98 1.36
N HIS A 36 15.79 -3.71 0.67
CA HIS A 36 16.03 -5.14 0.39
C HIS A 36 16.61 -5.42 -1.00
N PHE A 37 16.23 -4.60 -1.98
CA PHE A 37 16.56 -4.85 -3.39
C PHE A 37 17.22 -3.65 -4.08
N GLY A 38 17.42 -2.55 -3.36
CA GLY A 38 17.78 -1.27 -3.97
C GLY A 38 16.56 -0.53 -4.56
N PRO A 39 16.76 0.71 -5.03
CA PRO A 39 15.67 1.57 -5.48
C PRO A 39 14.82 0.91 -6.58
N PRO A 40 13.52 0.70 -6.38
CA PRO A 40 12.67 0.11 -7.40
C PRO A 40 12.38 1.10 -8.53
N THR A 41 12.14 0.58 -9.72
CA THR A 41 11.44 1.30 -10.78
C THR A 41 9.95 1.27 -10.49
N VAL A 42 9.30 2.44 -10.50
CA VAL A 42 7.85 2.55 -10.27
C VAL A 42 7.17 2.93 -11.57
N VAL A 43 6.22 2.12 -12.00
CA VAL A 43 5.37 2.38 -13.17
C VAL A 43 3.99 2.79 -12.67
N ASN A 44 3.58 4.01 -13.01
CA ASN A 44 2.24 4.50 -12.69
C ASN A 44 1.22 4.00 -13.72
N ASP A 45 0.13 3.47 -13.20
CA ASP A 45 -1.01 2.94 -13.96
C ASP A 45 -2.22 3.85 -13.71
N TRP A 46 -2.12 5.10 -14.17
CA TRP A 46 -3.22 6.06 -14.00
C TRP A 46 -4.46 5.66 -14.76
N LEU A 47 -5.60 5.59 -14.09
CA LEU A 47 -6.86 5.14 -14.66
C LEU A 47 -7.93 6.25 -14.75
N GLY A 48 -7.85 7.28 -13.92
CA GLY A 48 -8.87 8.31 -13.80
C GLY A 48 -10.14 7.82 -13.09
N GLU A 49 -11.30 8.33 -13.49
CA GLU A 49 -12.58 7.84 -12.98
C GLU A 49 -12.86 6.42 -13.44
N THR A 50 -13.22 5.54 -12.51
CA THR A 50 -13.55 4.14 -12.78
C THR A 50 -14.86 3.75 -12.12
N GLU A 51 -15.39 2.57 -12.47
CA GLU A 51 -16.44 1.96 -11.66
C GLU A 51 -15.86 1.54 -10.30
N PRO A 52 -16.59 1.79 -9.20
CA PRO A 52 -16.10 1.51 -7.85
C PRO A 52 -15.97 0.01 -7.59
N SER A 53 -14.93 -0.40 -6.87
CA SER A 53 -14.79 -1.75 -6.35
C SER A 53 -15.78 -2.01 -5.20
N GLU A 54 -15.93 -3.28 -4.81
CA GLU A 54 -16.72 -3.64 -3.61
C GLU A 54 -16.14 -2.97 -2.36
N LEU A 55 -14.83 -2.96 -2.21
CA LEU A 55 -14.13 -2.29 -1.10
C LEU A 55 -14.46 -0.79 -1.05
N TYR A 56 -14.48 -0.12 -2.19
CA TYR A 56 -14.85 1.30 -2.25
C TYR A 56 -16.32 1.50 -1.87
N ILE A 57 -17.23 0.70 -2.42
CA ILE A 57 -18.69 0.79 -2.14
C ILE A 57 -18.98 0.58 -0.64
N GLU A 58 -18.33 -0.39 -0.01
CA GLU A 58 -18.48 -0.65 1.42
C GLU A 58 -18.10 0.54 2.30
N ASN A 59 -17.14 1.35 1.87
CA ASN A 59 -16.58 2.43 2.66
C ASN A 59 -17.12 3.83 2.30
N PHE A 60 -17.44 4.07 1.01
CA PHE A 60 -17.89 5.39 0.52
C PHE A 60 -19.28 5.35 -0.11
N GLY A 61 -19.87 4.14 -0.29
CA GLY A 61 -21.09 3.98 -1.07
C GLY A 61 -20.84 4.04 -2.59
N ASN A 62 -21.91 3.99 -3.38
CA ASN A 62 -21.85 3.95 -4.84
C ASN A 62 -22.32 5.25 -5.52
N THR A 63 -22.45 6.33 -4.78
CA THR A 63 -23.00 7.60 -5.28
C THR A 63 -22.03 8.40 -6.14
N ARG A 64 -20.74 8.15 -6.00
CA ARG A 64 -19.67 8.81 -6.75
C ARG A 64 -18.65 7.79 -7.24
N LYS A 65 -18.16 8.01 -8.45
CA LYS A 65 -17.09 7.19 -9.02
C LYS A 65 -15.76 7.57 -8.39
N PRO A 66 -14.95 6.59 -7.97
CA PRO A 66 -13.62 6.87 -7.47
C PRO A 66 -12.68 7.36 -8.57
N ILE A 67 -11.64 8.06 -8.14
CA ILE A 67 -10.47 8.31 -8.97
C ILE A 67 -9.46 7.22 -8.66
N SER A 68 -9.21 6.35 -9.66
CA SER A 68 -8.36 5.18 -9.49
C SER A 68 -6.97 5.39 -10.04
N THR A 69 -5.99 4.89 -9.34
CA THR A 69 -4.59 4.86 -9.77
C THR A 69 -3.93 3.57 -9.31
N GLY A 70 -2.90 3.15 -10.03
CA GLY A 70 -2.11 1.98 -9.67
C GLY A 70 -0.62 2.27 -9.77
N TRP A 71 0.16 1.57 -8.95
CA TRP A 71 1.62 1.59 -9.01
C TRP A 71 2.17 0.18 -9.05
N LEU A 72 2.98 -0.10 -10.07
CA LEU A 72 3.76 -1.32 -10.18
C LEU A 72 5.19 -1.03 -9.76
N TYR A 73 5.64 -1.72 -8.73
CA TYR A 73 7.01 -1.64 -8.22
C TYR A 73 7.83 -2.81 -8.76
N ILE A 74 8.92 -2.47 -9.46
CA ILE A 74 9.82 -3.42 -10.09
C ILE A 74 11.19 -3.29 -9.43
N ALA A 75 11.68 -4.38 -8.85
CA ALA A 75 13.01 -4.46 -8.28
C ALA A 75 13.75 -5.68 -8.81
N GLU A 76 15.05 -5.54 -9.13
CA GLU A 76 15.86 -6.57 -9.80
C GLU A 76 15.19 -7.11 -11.06
N GLU A 77 14.67 -6.21 -11.89
CA GLU A 77 13.98 -6.51 -13.16
C GLU A 77 12.71 -7.38 -13.02
N ARG A 78 12.17 -7.51 -11.80
CA ARG A 78 10.98 -8.32 -11.54
C ARG A 78 9.88 -7.48 -10.88
N PRO A 79 8.62 -7.64 -11.33
CA PRO A 79 7.47 -7.10 -10.61
C PRO A 79 7.41 -7.69 -9.20
N ARG A 80 7.32 -6.82 -8.19
CA ARG A 80 7.29 -7.25 -6.79
C ARG A 80 5.96 -6.95 -6.12
N ILE A 81 5.45 -5.76 -6.35
CA ILE A 81 4.22 -5.26 -5.73
C ILE A 81 3.41 -4.53 -6.79
N TYR A 82 2.10 -4.74 -6.78
CA TYR A 82 1.14 -3.94 -7.51
C TYR A 82 0.06 -3.42 -6.57
N GLY A 83 0.03 -2.10 -6.37
CA GLY A 83 -1.01 -1.43 -5.60
C GLY A 83 -2.04 -0.78 -6.52
N LEU A 84 -3.31 -0.97 -6.23
CA LEU A 84 -4.45 -0.33 -6.89
C LEU A 84 -5.22 0.45 -5.83
N PHE A 85 -5.43 1.74 -6.06
CA PHE A 85 -6.04 2.65 -5.10
C PHE A 85 -7.22 3.38 -5.72
N GLU A 86 -8.26 3.55 -4.91
CA GLU A 86 -9.47 4.28 -5.24
C GLU A 86 -9.64 5.44 -4.27
N ILE A 87 -9.50 6.65 -4.79
CA ILE A 87 -9.55 7.90 -4.02
C ILE A 87 -10.96 8.45 -4.08
N CYS A 88 -11.51 8.83 -2.93
CA CYS A 88 -12.78 9.52 -2.88
C CYS A 88 -12.62 10.94 -3.46
N PRO A 89 -13.37 11.31 -4.51
CA PRO A 89 -13.20 12.59 -5.20
C PRO A 89 -13.51 13.80 -4.32
N ASP A 90 -14.24 13.63 -3.22
CA ASP A 90 -14.55 14.71 -2.28
C ASP A 90 -13.32 15.30 -1.59
N PHE A 91 -12.23 14.53 -1.55
CA PHE A 91 -10.95 14.96 -0.98
C PHE A 91 -9.97 15.51 -2.02
N VAL A 92 -10.32 15.49 -3.30
CA VAL A 92 -9.45 15.99 -4.36
C VAL A 92 -9.77 17.45 -4.65
N THR A 93 -8.78 18.33 -4.56
CA THR A 93 -8.95 19.79 -4.69
C THR A 93 -8.89 20.31 -6.11
N ARG A 94 -8.29 19.58 -7.01
CA ARG A 94 -8.09 19.99 -8.41
C ARG A 94 -7.90 18.76 -9.31
N GLU A 95 -8.08 18.96 -10.60
CA GLU A 95 -7.81 17.93 -11.60
C GLU A 95 -6.39 17.36 -11.44
N ILE A 96 -6.30 16.04 -11.40
CA ILE A 96 -5.03 15.33 -11.28
C ILE A 96 -4.40 15.21 -12.66
N THR A 97 -3.27 15.88 -12.83
CA THR A 97 -2.48 15.88 -14.06
C THR A 97 -1.00 15.68 -13.74
N GLY A 98 -0.22 15.19 -14.71
CA GLY A 98 1.24 15.05 -14.52
C GLY A 98 1.60 14.03 -13.46
N VAL A 99 0.99 12.85 -13.55
CA VAL A 99 1.18 11.74 -12.58
C VAL A 99 2.42 10.91 -12.84
N GLU A 100 3.14 11.14 -13.91
CA GLU A 100 4.28 10.33 -14.38
C GLU A 100 5.42 10.25 -13.36
N ASN A 101 5.55 11.28 -12.52
CA ASN A 101 6.58 11.35 -11.49
C ASN A 101 6.04 11.10 -10.08
N ILE A 102 4.78 10.66 -9.96
CA ILE A 102 4.17 10.32 -8.67
C ILE A 102 4.31 8.82 -8.46
N THR A 103 5.03 8.42 -7.43
CA THR A 103 5.37 7.03 -7.17
C THR A 103 4.62 6.43 -5.98
N SER A 104 3.80 7.23 -5.29
CA SER A 104 3.03 6.76 -4.15
C SER A 104 1.81 7.64 -3.86
N LEU A 105 0.85 7.08 -3.14
CA LEU A 105 -0.35 7.80 -2.73
C LEU A 105 -0.06 8.99 -1.79
N PRO A 106 0.87 8.91 -0.82
CA PRO A 106 1.29 10.08 -0.04
C PRO A 106 1.80 11.25 -0.90
N GLN A 107 2.61 10.98 -1.93
CA GLN A 107 3.06 12.04 -2.85
C GLN A 107 1.90 12.66 -3.64
N LEU A 108 0.92 11.84 -4.05
CA LEU A 108 -0.27 12.31 -4.73
C LEU A 108 -1.10 13.21 -3.81
N SER A 109 -1.29 12.80 -2.54
CA SER A 109 -2.08 13.54 -1.58
C SER A 109 -1.52 14.94 -1.32
N LEU A 110 -0.22 15.07 -1.11
CA LEU A 110 0.45 16.37 -0.91
C LEU A 110 0.21 17.35 -2.07
N LYS A 111 -0.01 16.83 -3.28
CA LYS A 111 -0.15 17.67 -4.47
C LYS A 111 -1.60 17.96 -4.84
N TYR A 112 -2.52 17.03 -4.60
CA TYR A 112 -3.87 17.09 -5.18
C TYR A 112 -5.01 16.96 -4.17
N MET A 113 -4.75 16.65 -2.91
CA MET A 113 -5.80 16.43 -1.91
C MET A 113 -5.91 17.59 -0.90
N ASN A 114 -7.04 17.64 -0.18
CA ASN A 114 -7.34 18.68 0.84
C ASN A 114 -6.36 18.63 2.01
N ALA A 115 -5.96 17.44 2.40
CA ALA A 115 -5.04 17.19 3.49
C ALA A 115 -4.07 16.06 3.11
N PRO A 116 -2.86 16.05 3.68
CA PRO A 116 -1.92 14.96 3.47
C PRO A 116 -2.44 13.67 4.10
N ILE A 117 -2.13 12.54 3.48
CA ILE A 117 -2.33 11.22 4.07
C ILE A 117 -1.38 11.06 5.25
N ASP A 118 -1.88 10.53 6.36
CA ASP A 118 -1.14 10.32 7.60
C ASP A 118 -0.87 8.84 7.87
N TYR A 119 -1.90 7.99 7.80
CA TYR A 119 -1.75 6.56 8.07
C TYR A 119 -2.71 5.70 7.24
N CYS A 120 -2.46 4.39 7.26
CA CYS A 120 -3.41 3.40 6.75
C CYS A 120 -3.60 2.25 7.74
N SER A 121 -4.78 1.63 7.68
CA SER A 121 -5.01 0.32 8.29
C SER A 121 -4.98 -0.75 7.21
N MET A 122 -4.34 -1.88 7.51
CA MET A 122 -4.15 -2.97 6.56
C MET A 122 -4.80 -4.26 7.05
N THR A 123 -5.48 -4.97 6.15
CA THR A 123 -6.04 -6.30 6.40
C THR A 123 -5.54 -7.28 5.35
N ALA A 124 -4.75 -8.28 5.77
CA ALA A 124 -4.23 -9.30 4.86
C ALA A 124 -5.35 -10.27 4.42
N ARG A 125 -5.39 -10.57 3.13
CA ARG A 125 -6.35 -11.47 2.50
C ARG A 125 -5.72 -12.35 1.45
N MET A 126 -6.49 -13.34 0.99
CA MET A 126 -6.19 -14.15 -0.18
C MET A 126 -7.34 -14.01 -1.18
N GLY A 127 -7.02 -13.72 -2.41
CA GLY A 127 -8.03 -13.53 -3.45
C GLY A 127 -7.47 -13.59 -4.85
N LYS A 128 -8.36 -13.53 -5.84
CA LYS A 128 -8.01 -13.55 -7.25
C LYS A 128 -8.19 -12.17 -7.84
N SER A 129 -7.20 -11.73 -8.62
CA SER A 129 -7.28 -10.53 -9.43
C SER A 129 -6.54 -10.77 -10.73
N ALA A 130 -7.28 -10.92 -11.83
CA ALA A 130 -6.70 -11.09 -13.16
C ALA A 130 -5.80 -9.88 -13.54
N ARG A 131 -6.20 -8.67 -13.16
CA ARG A 131 -5.40 -7.47 -13.39
C ARG A 131 -4.07 -7.52 -12.61
N ALA A 132 -4.12 -7.84 -11.32
CA ALA A 132 -2.91 -7.94 -10.52
C ALA A 132 -1.99 -9.07 -11.01
N ALA A 133 -2.55 -10.23 -11.36
CA ALA A 133 -1.78 -11.33 -11.92
C ALA A 133 -1.07 -10.92 -13.22
N GLN A 134 -1.77 -10.24 -14.13
CA GLN A 134 -1.16 -9.72 -15.35
C GLN A 134 -0.04 -8.72 -15.06
N ARG A 135 -0.27 -7.76 -14.15
CA ARG A 135 0.74 -6.74 -13.80
C ARG A 135 1.96 -7.32 -13.09
N LEU A 136 1.77 -8.38 -12.33
CA LEU A 136 2.85 -9.11 -11.65
C LEU A 136 3.54 -10.15 -12.55
N GLY A 137 3.13 -10.30 -13.81
CA GLY A 137 3.74 -11.27 -14.74
C GLY A 137 3.33 -12.73 -14.44
N LEU A 138 2.18 -12.95 -13.81
CA LEU A 138 1.64 -14.26 -13.42
C LEU A 138 0.51 -14.71 -14.36
N GLU A 139 0.59 -14.37 -15.64
CA GLU A 139 -0.49 -14.59 -16.61
C GLU A 139 -0.85 -16.07 -16.82
N GLN A 140 0.08 -16.98 -16.56
CA GLN A 140 -0.18 -18.41 -16.64
C GLN A 140 -0.90 -18.98 -15.41
N ASP A 141 -0.94 -18.19 -14.33
CA ASP A 141 -1.47 -18.58 -13.02
C ASP A 141 -2.60 -17.66 -12.55
N VAL A 142 -3.35 -17.06 -13.50
CA VAL A 142 -4.43 -16.08 -13.19
C VAL A 142 -5.53 -16.61 -12.26
N ASP A 143 -5.67 -17.92 -12.19
CA ASP A 143 -6.63 -18.60 -11.30
C ASP A 143 -6.09 -18.89 -9.90
N GLN A 144 -4.79 -18.69 -9.66
CA GLN A 144 -4.23 -18.87 -8.34
C GLN A 144 -4.57 -17.66 -7.44
N PRO A 145 -4.93 -17.90 -6.18
CA PRO A 145 -5.13 -16.81 -5.25
C PRO A 145 -3.80 -16.13 -4.93
N LEU A 146 -3.79 -14.81 -4.97
CA LEU A 146 -2.69 -13.97 -4.56
C LEU A 146 -2.89 -13.52 -3.12
N MET A 147 -1.82 -13.38 -2.38
CA MET A 147 -1.83 -12.64 -1.14
C MET A 147 -1.94 -11.16 -1.47
N TYR A 148 -2.87 -10.49 -0.85
CA TYR A 148 -2.99 -9.04 -0.91
C TYR A 148 -3.44 -8.50 0.44
N TRP A 149 -3.29 -7.22 0.63
CA TRP A 149 -3.98 -6.53 1.71
C TRP A 149 -4.88 -5.43 1.18
N GLU A 150 -5.98 -5.28 1.88
CA GLU A 150 -6.85 -4.14 1.77
C GLU A 150 -6.33 -3.03 2.66
N GLU A 151 -6.23 -1.84 2.12
CA GLU A 151 -5.85 -0.65 2.83
C GLU A 151 -7.03 0.30 2.95
N LYS A 152 -7.24 0.83 4.16
CA LYS A 152 -8.07 2.00 4.42
C LYS A 152 -7.15 3.14 4.79
N ILE A 153 -7.20 4.22 4.03
CA ILE A 153 -6.20 5.28 4.05
C ILE A 153 -6.84 6.54 4.59
N TYR A 154 -6.20 7.12 5.59
CA TYR A 154 -6.71 8.25 6.36
C TYR A 154 -5.80 9.46 6.21
N ASP A 155 -6.42 10.65 6.23
CA ASP A 155 -5.71 11.91 6.29
C ASP A 155 -5.35 12.28 7.75
N ILE A 156 -4.66 13.43 7.91
CA ILE A 156 -4.24 13.94 9.22
C ILE A 156 -5.42 14.32 10.14
N ASP A 157 -6.62 14.47 9.59
CA ASP A 157 -7.84 14.78 10.33
C ASP A 157 -8.71 13.54 10.60
N ASP A 158 -8.14 12.33 10.46
CA ASP A 158 -8.81 11.03 10.63
C ASP A 158 -9.97 10.77 9.65
N HIS A 159 -10.02 11.46 8.51
CA HIS A 159 -10.99 11.14 7.47
C HIS A 159 -10.48 9.99 6.61
N LEU A 160 -11.35 9.01 6.34
CA LEU A 160 -11.09 8.00 5.33
C LEU A 160 -11.15 8.66 3.94
N VAL A 161 -10.02 8.68 3.22
CA VAL A 161 -9.87 9.41 1.95
C VAL A 161 -9.70 8.52 0.74
N ALA A 162 -9.20 7.30 0.95
CA ALA A 162 -9.02 6.32 -0.09
C ALA A 162 -9.06 4.90 0.47
N VAL A 163 -9.29 3.94 -0.43
CA VAL A 163 -9.09 2.52 -0.16
C VAL A 163 -8.14 1.95 -1.22
N GLY A 164 -7.51 0.82 -0.91
CA GLY A 164 -6.59 0.19 -1.84
C GLY A 164 -6.49 -1.31 -1.66
N GLU A 165 -6.05 -1.96 -2.72
CA GLU A 165 -5.67 -3.36 -2.73
C GLU A 165 -4.21 -3.46 -3.17
N VAL A 166 -3.37 -4.07 -2.35
CA VAL A 166 -1.94 -4.22 -2.63
C VAL A 166 -1.59 -5.69 -2.75
N PHE A 167 -1.26 -6.09 -3.96
CA PHE A 167 -0.91 -7.45 -4.34
C PHE A 167 0.60 -7.64 -4.32
N ILE A 168 1.03 -8.75 -3.75
CA ILE A 168 2.45 -9.08 -3.60
C ILE A 168 2.75 -10.29 -4.46
N HIS A 169 3.84 -10.21 -5.23
CA HIS A 169 4.30 -11.33 -6.03
C HIS A 169 4.71 -12.50 -5.11
N PRO A 170 4.19 -13.73 -5.32
CA PRO A 170 4.40 -14.85 -4.39
C PRO A 170 5.84 -15.36 -4.32
N SER A 171 6.66 -15.08 -5.32
CA SER A 171 8.07 -15.46 -5.29
C SER A 171 8.93 -14.39 -4.66
N ASN A 172 9.66 -14.74 -3.63
CA ASN A 172 10.79 -13.98 -3.07
C ASN A 172 10.44 -12.78 -2.18
N MET A 173 9.26 -12.73 -1.59
CA MET A 173 8.96 -11.69 -0.63
C MET A 173 8.40 -12.28 0.66
N GLU A 174 9.17 -12.18 1.73
CA GLU A 174 8.73 -12.47 3.08
C GLU A 174 8.27 -11.17 3.73
N LEU A 175 7.13 -11.20 4.40
CA LEU A 175 6.62 -10.08 5.17
C LEU A 175 6.56 -10.48 6.64
N SER A 176 7.15 -9.65 7.48
CA SER A 176 7.24 -9.92 8.90
C SER A 176 6.55 -8.85 9.74
N VAL A 177 5.89 -9.29 10.80
CA VAL A 177 5.29 -8.43 11.82
C VAL A 177 5.77 -8.91 13.19
N VAL A 178 6.25 -7.99 14.00
CA VAL A 178 6.63 -8.31 15.38
C VAL A 178 5.47 -8.00 16.31
N THR A 179 4.96 -9.02 16.97
CA THR A 179 3.94 -8.85 18.01
C THR A 179 4.52 -9.09 19.40
N ARG A 180 3.92 -8.46 20.41
CA ARG A 180 4.27 -8.68 21.80
C ARG A 180 3.13 -9.37 22.52
N PHE A 181 3.45 -10.45 23.23
CA PHE A 181 2.50 -11.03 24.16
C PHE A 181 2.57 -10.25 25.48
N ASN A 182 1.44 -9.68 25.89
CA ASN A 182 1.29 -9.13 27.24
C ASN A 182 1.01 -10.31 28.16
N VAL A 183 1.94 -10.62 29.05
CA VAL A 183 1.80 -11.63 30.11
C VAL A 183 1.41 -10.90 31.39
#